data_7135c092c3b92cb1ec421b91ed63395b
#
_entry.id   7135c092c3b92cb1ec421b91ed63395b
#
_cell.length_a   1.000
_cell.length_b   1.000
_cell.length_c   1.000
_cell.angle_alpha   90.00
_cell.angle_beta   90.00
_cell.angle_gamma   90.00
#
_symmetry.space_group_name_H-M   'P 1'
#
loop_
_entity.id
_entity.type
_entity.pdbx_description
1 polymer ?
#
loop_
_entity_poly.entity_id
_entity_poly.type
_entity_poly.pdbx_seq_one_letter_code
_entity_poly.pdbx_strand_id
1 'polypeptide(L)'
;EIPLRLVGSEMCIRDRFYMLTLMMAAATMMALENPRVDWRRSLKWTTLITLAMTLVIGLMPTLTKTDGEITDVTFGLEKYPTRFWTYAAIALLSLALVGFVLAFYNRGSRPFYRAASVCLSITIVLYSVFFIALGKTQSDYTYDHIIPYALNGGADVAIDDLRDDNVRTDFYESLDNSAMFWEVQSIQAFHSIVPGSLMEFYDSIGVQRDVASRPDTTHYGLRGLTSVKYLFDDDHDTEYFAGEDYADPAMPGWMYYGNTNGFDIWENEHYIPMGFTYDSYVTEKDYENTSESYRELLMLKGIVLTDKQVSNWGDMLSPLDTSELSYTKETYKTDCENRAKLTCDTFEYTNTGFNATITASRDVPVFFSIPYENGWSAYVNGEKVDIEKVNVGFMAIRVNAGTDVKIEFKYRTPGLFLGVAITVVCVLLFALYMVLMRTIFKEVPVPLARHNMVLRPLSHYAKKHGAHFENSGLIHVKPRSQTDCALEKKEGFDNDD
;
A
#
# COMPACT_ATOMS: atom_id res chain seq x y z
N GLU A 1 -6.82 -20.57 -13.54
CA GLU A 1 -7.61 -19.65 -12.66
C GLU A 1 -6.66 -19.11 -11.62
N ILE A 2 -6.13 -17.91 -11.85
CA ILE A 2 -5.35 -17.18 -10.89
C ILE A 2 -6.35 -16.74 -9.80
N PRO A 3 -6.24 -17.21 -8.55
CA PRO A 3 -7.04 -16.61 -7.51
C PRO A 3 -6.54 -15.19 -7.34
N LEU A 4 -7.32 -14.24 -7.82
CA LEU A 4 -7.21 -12.82 -7.53
C LEU A 4 -7.39 -12.58 -6.01
N ARG A 5 -6.48 -13.07 -5.20
CA ARG A 5 -6.29 -12.57 -3.84
C ARG A 5 -5.53 -11.26 -3.94
N LEU A 6 -6.23 -10.26 -4.36
CA LEU A 6 -5.83 -8.86 -4.30
C LEU A 6 -5.87 -8.39 -2.84
N VAL A 7 -5.00 -8.90 -1.98
CA VAL A 7 -4.86 -8.36 -0.61
C VAL A 7 -4.40 -6.90 -0.68
N GLY A 8 -3.57 -6.54 -1.65
CA GLY A 8 -3.28 -5.15 -1.99
C GLY A 8 -4.50 -4.34 -2.43
N SER A 9 -5.58 -4.99 -2.91
CA SER A 9 -6.80 -4.29 -3.31
C SER A 9 -7.62 -3.82 -2.12
N GLU A 10 -7.56 -4.47 -0.98
CA GLU A 10 -8.32 -4.03 0.20
C GLU A 10 -7.80 -2.69 0.75
N MET A 11 -6.49 -2.49 0.83
CA MET A 11 -5.94 -1.17 1.16
C MET A 11 -6.28 -0.13 0.10
N CYS A 12 -6.11 -0.44 -1.18
CA CYS A 12 -6.47 0.47 -2.28
C CYS A 12 -7.98 0.73 -2.37
N ILE A 13 -8.83 -0.21 -1.93
CA ILE A 13 -10.29 -0.01 -1.86
C ILE A 13 -10.63 0.94 -0.72
N ARG A 14 -10.02 0.81 0.44
CA ARG A 14 -10.26 1.71 1.59
C ARG A 14 -9.88 3.14 1.26
N ASP A 15 -8.79 3.37 0.56
CA ASP A 15 -8.36 4.70 0.13
C ASP A 15 -9.32 5.37 -0.85
N ARG A 16 -10.19 4.62 -1.54
CA ARG A 16 -11.19 5.17 -2.46
C ARG A 16 -12.50 5.59 -1.80
N PHE A 17 -12.72 5.26 -0.53
CA PHE A 17 -13.93 5.68 0.18
C PHE A 17 -14.07 7.21 0.32
N TYR A 18 -12.99 7.97 0.24
CA TYR A 18 -13.06 9.42 0.23
C TYR A 18 -13.86 9.95 -0.97
N MET A 19 -13.80 9.30 -2.14
CA MET A 19 -14.59 9.68 -3.31
C MET A 19 -16.09 9.47 -3.06
N LEU A 20 -16.45 8.32 -2.47
CA LEU A 20 -17.84 8.05 -2.07
C LEU A 20 -18.31 9.08 -1.05
N THR A 21 -17.51 9.38 -0.04
CA THR A 21 -17.82 10.39 0.98
C THR A 21 -18.01 11.77 0.36
N LEU A 22 -17.14 12.16 -0.57
CA LEU A 22 -17.26 13.43 -1.29
C LEU A 22 -18.56 13.49 -2.13
N MET A 23 -18.89 12.43 -2.85
CA MET A 23 -20.13 12.34 -3.63
C MET A 23 -21.36 12.38 -2.73
N MET A 24 -21.33 11.70 -1.58
CA MET A 24 -22.42 11.76 -0.60
C MET A 24 -22.58 13.17 -0.01
N ALA A 25 -21.47 13.85 0.32
CA ALA A 25 -21.49 15.23 0.78
C ALA A 25 -22.08 16.19 -0.29
N ALA A 26 -21.64 16.05 -1.54
CA ALA A 26 -22.18 16.83 -2.66
C ALA A 26 -23.67 16.57 -2.88
N ALA A 27 -24.11 15.31 -2.88
CA ALA A 27 -25.52 14.94 -2.99
C ALA A 27 -26.35 15.51 -1.82
N THR A 28 -25.80 15.50 -0.60
CA THR A 28 -26.45 16.09 0.58
C THR A 28 -26.62 17.60 0.41
N MET A 29 -25.59 18.30 -0.06
CA MET A 29 -25.67 19.75 -0.32
C MET A 29 -26.71 20.07 -1.40
N MET A 30 -26.70 19.32 -2.50
CA MET A 30 -27.71 19.49 -3.57
C MET A 30 -29.12 19.19 -3.05
N ALA A 31 -29.29 18.20 -2.18
CA ALA A 31 -30.60 17.92 -1.59
C ALA A 31 -31.03 19.02 -0.60
N LEU A 32 -30.12 19.60 0.17
CA LEU A 32 -30.41 20.73 1.08
C LEU A 32 -30.90 21.97 0.35
N GLU A 33 -30.35 22.22 -0.84
CA GLU A 33 -30.71 23.35 -1.67
C GLU A 33 -32.04 23.14 -2.45
N ASN A 34 -32.46 21.90 -2.65
CA ASN A 34 -33.65 21.59 -3.41
C ASN A 34 -34.94 21.73 -2.54
N PRO A 35 -35.81 22.70 -2.80
CA PRO A 35 -37.04 22.93 -2.01
C PRO A 35 -38.08 21.80 -2.15
N ARG A 36 -37.96 20.95 -3.18
CA ARG A 36 -38.93 19.87 -3.46
C ARG A 36 -38.68 18.59 -2.68
N VAL A 37 -37.54 18.50 -1.99
CA VAL A 37 -37.22 17.30 -1.19
C VAL A 37 -38.09 17.24 0.05
N ASP A 38 -38.84 16.13 0.20
CA ASP A 38 -39.59 15.85 1.41
C ASP A 38 -38.69 15.19 2.47
N TRP A 39 -38.03 16.02 3.28
CA TRP A 39 -37.12 15.62 4.32
C TRP A 39 -37.75 14.74 5.40
N ARG A 40 -39.02 14.98 5.74
CA ARG A 40 -39.73 14.20 6.78
C ARG A 40 -39.98 12.78 6.30
N ARG A 41 -40.36 12.60 5.06
CA ARG A 41 -40.56 11.30 4.45
C ARG A 41 -39.23 10.57 4.30
N SER A 42 -38.20 11.27 3.83
CA SER A 42 -36.85 10.70 3.69
C SER A 42 -36.28 10.25 5.04
N LEU A 43 -36.36 11.11 6.08
CA LEU A 43 -35.92 10.77 7.42
C LEU A 43 -36.65 9.53 7.98
N LYS A 44 -37.97 9.47 7.83
CA LYS A 44 -38.76 8.31 8.27
C LYS A 44 -38.28 7.01 7.64
N TRP A 45 -38.07 7.00 6.33
CA TRP A 45 -37.61 5.81 5.62
C TRP A 45 -36.16 5.47 5.98
N THR A 46 -35.28 6.45 6.05
CA THR A 46 -33.87 6.23 6.47
C THR A 46 -33.82 5.64 7.88
N THR A 47 -34.58 6.20 8.82
CA THR A 47 -34.63 5.68 10.20
C THR A 47 -35.16 4.24 10.24
N LEU A 48 -36.22 3.94 9.48
CA LEU A 48 -36.80 2.59 9.43
C LEU A 48 -35.81 1.57 8.86
N ILE A 49 -35.14 1.93 7.75
CA ILE A 49 -34.13 1.07 7.11
C ILE A 49 -32.94 0.85 8.03
N THR A 50 -32.40 1.95 8.61
CA THR A 50 -31.28 1.85 9.55
C THR A 50 -31.62 0.98 10.76
N LEU A 51 -32.82 1.16 11.35
CA LEU A 51 -33.26 0.35 12.48
C LEU A 51 -33.41 -1.12 12.08
N ALA A 52 -34.04 -1.41 10.94
CA ALA A 52 -34.20 -2.77 10.47
C ALA A 52 -32.85 -3.45 10.21
N MET A 53 -31.93 -2.78 9.54
CA MET A 53 -30.58 -3.31 9.30
C MET A 53 -29.81 -3.52 10.60
N THR A 54 -29.88 -2.57 11.54
CA THR A 54 -29.23 -2.69 12.86
C THR A 54 -29.74 -3.89 13.62
N LEU A 55 -31.05 -4.13 13.62
CA LEU A 55 -31.64 -5.28 14.29
C LEU A 55 -31.23 -6.61 13.63
N VAL A 56 -31.25 -6.67 12.29
CA VAL A 56 -30.83 -7.88 11.58
C VAL A 56 -29.37 -8.17 11.83
N ILE A 57 -28.48 -7.21 11.65
CA ILE A 57 -27.02 -7.42 11.82
C ILE A 57 -26.69 -7.70 13.29
N GLY A 58 -27.32 -6.98 14.23
CA GLY A 58 -26.99 -7.08 15.65
C GLY A 58 -27.61 -8.26 16.38
N LEU A 59 -28.69 -8.85 15.87
CA LEU A 59 -29.44 -9.91 16.56
C LEU A 59 -29.49 -11.23 15.79
N MET A 60 -28.98 -11.31 14.57
CA MET A 60 -28.96 -12.55 13.81
C MET A 60 -28.06 -13.59 14.50
N PRO A 61 -28.58 -14.81 14.78
CA PRO A 61 -27.77 -15.83 15.43
C PRO A 61 -26.66 -16.33 14.48
N THR A 62 -25.43 -16.40 15.00
CA THR A 62 -24.27 -16.98 14.33
C THR A 62 -23.89 -18.28 15.04
N LEU A 63 -23.76 -19.35 14.27
CA LEU A 63 -23.42 -20.68 14.75
C LEU A 63 -21.96 -20.97 14.53
N THR A 64 -21.18 -21.13 15.59
CA THR A 64 -19.81 -21.60 15.53
C THR A 64 -19.78 -23.12 15.54
N LYS A 65 -19.14 -23.74 14.54
CA LYS A 65 -18.96 -25.16 14.42
C LYS A 65 -17.49 -25.53 14.62
N THR A 66 -17.23 -26.47 15.52
CA THR A 66 -15.92 -27.10 15.67
C THR A 66 -16.11 -28.60 15.41
N ASP A 67 -15.34 -29.18 14.51
CA ASP A 67 -15.40 -30.59 14.08
C ASP A 67 -16.79 -31.06 13.60
N GLY A 68 -17.59 -30.15 13.01
CA GLY A 68 -18.91 -30.42 12.46
C GLY A 68 -20.05 -30.32 13.46
N GLU A 69 -19.80 -30.19 14.76
CA GLU A 69 -20.78 -29.95 15.81
C GLU A 69 -20.93 -28.47 16.15
N ILE A 70 -22.14 -28.02 16.49
CA ILE A 70 -22.41 -26.66 16.93
C ILE A 70 -21.91 -26.53 18.37
N THR A 71 -20.81 -25.78 18.55
CA THR A 71 -20.17 -25.57 19.85
C THR A 71 -20.64 -24.32 20.56
N ASP A 72 -21.07 -23.30 19.81
CA ASP A 72 -21.54 -22.04 20.42
C ASP A 72 -22.56 -21.35 19.51
N VAL A 73 -23.46 -20.58 20.13
CA VAL A 73 -24.46 -19.74 19.48
C VAL A 73 -24.30 -18.32 19.97
N THR A 74 -23.70 -17.48 19.15
CA THR A 74 -23.56 -16.05 19.42
C THR A 74 -24.60 -15.24 18.66
N PHE A 75 -24.96 -14.06 19.17
CA PHE A 75 -25.87 -13.15 18.49
C PHE A 75 -25.10 -11.98 17.87
N GLY A 76 -25.42 -11.69 16.61
CA GLY A 76 -24.80 -10.66 15.79
C GLY A 76 -23.87 -11.24 14.73
N LEU A 77 -23.82 -10.57 13.58
CA LEU A 77 -22.92 -10.90 12.46
C LEU A 77 -21.54 -10.23 12.58
N GLU A 78 -21.41 -9.29 13.50
CA GLU A 78 -20.18 -8.49 13.67
C GLU A 78 -19.26 -9.14 14.69
N LYS A 79 -17.98 -9.26 14.32
CA LYS A 79 -16.91 -9.80 15.18
C LYS A 79 -16.74 -9.02 16.49
N TYR A 80 -17.04 -7.71 16.47
CA TYR A 80 -16.89 -6.80 17.61
C TYR A 80 -18.23 -6.18 18.02
N PRO A 81 -19.07 -6.86 18.81
CA PRO A 81 -20.43 -6.41 19.15
C PRO A 81 -20.49 -5.05 19.82
N THR A 82 -19.59 -4.77 20.76
CA THR A 82 -19.54 -3.47 21.47
C THR A 82 -19.31 -2.31 20.51
N ARG A 83 -18.42 -2.49 19.54
CA ARG A 83 -18.12 -1.50 18.49
C ARG A 83 -19.34 -1.29 17.61
N PHE A 84 -19.99 -2.36 17.18
CA PHE A 84 -21.19 -2.28 16.34
C PHE A 84 -22.31 -1.52 17.03
N TRP A 85 -22.67 -1.89 18.27
CA TRP A 85 -23.76 -1.25 19.00
C TRP A 85 -23.48 0.21 19.34
N THR A 86 -22.22 0.58 19.59
CA THR A 86 -21.82 1.96 19.82
C THR A 86 -22.07 2.80 18.56
N TYR A 87 -21.64 2.34 17.40
CA TYR A 87 -21.87 3.09 16.16
C TYR A 87 -23.33 3.10 15.73
N ALA A 88 -24.07 2.03 15.98
CA ALA A 88 -25.52 1.99 15.77
C ALA A 88 -26.25 3.03 16.64
N ALA A 89 -25.86 3.15 17.91
CA ALA A 89 -26.42 4.16 18.81
C ALA A 89 -26.10 5.59 18.33
N ILE A 90 -24.87 5.86 17.88
CA ILE A 90 -24.48 7.17 17.34
C ILE A 90 -25.26 7.50 16.07
N ALA A 91 -25.45 6.51 15.17
CA ALA A 91 -26.25 6.69 13.95
C ALA A 91 -27.70 7.03 14.27
N LEU A 92 -28.33 6.31 15.21
CA LEU A 92 -29.71 6.58 15.62
C LEU A 92 -29.84 7.94 16.32
N LEU A 93 -28.88 8.32 17.16
CA LEU A 93 -28.82 9.65 17.78
C LEU A 93 -28.69 10.74 16.71
N SER A 94 -27.86 10.54 15.70
CA SER A 94 -27.70 11.47 14.59
C SER A 94 -29.00 11.68 13.82
N LEU A 95 -29.76 10.60 13.55
CA LEU A 95 -31.08 10.68 12.93
C LEU A 95 -32.09 11.40 13.82
N ALA A 96 -32.03 11.18 15.13
CA ALA A 96 -32.89 11.89 16.10
C ALA A 96 -32.58 13.38 16.15
N LEU A 97 -31.29 13.79 16.11
CA LEU A 97 -30.87 15.20 16.05
C LEU A 97 -31.34 15.87 14.75
N VAL A 98 -31.22 15.20 13.62
CA VAL A 98 -31.76 15.69 12.34
C VAL A 98 -33.28 15.84 12.42
N GLY A 99 -33.97 14.86 13.02
CA GLY A 99 -35.42 14.93 13.26
C GLY A 99 -35.81 16.11 14.13
N PHE A 100 -35.07 16.36 15.20
CA PHE A 100 -35.27 17.53 16.09
C PHE A 100 -35.14 18.84 15.29
N VAL A 101 -34.06 19.02 14.53
CA VAL A 101 -33.88 20.24 13.71
C VAL A 101 -35.02 20.43 12.73
N LEU A 102 -35.47 19.36 12.07
CA LEU A 102 -36.58 19.41 11.09
C LEU A 102 -37.97 19.66 11.75
N ALA A 103 -38.12 19.29 13.04
CA ALA A 103 -39.37 19.47 13.77
C ALA A 103 -39.51 20.88 14.32
N PHE A 104 -38.44 21.48 14.82
CA PHE A 104 -38.50 22.72 15.60
C PHE A 104 -38.00 23.95 14.85
N TYR A 105 -37.34 23.81 13.70
CA TYR A 105 -36.78 24.92 12.96
C TYR A 105 -37.32 24.96 11.51
N ASN A 106 -37.69 26.17 11.06
CA ASN A 106 -38.10 26.38 9.71
C ASN A 106 -36.90 26.26 8.74
N ARG A 107 -37.02 25.37 7.78
CA ARG A 107 -36.01 25.13 6.76
C ARG A 107 -35.65 26.42 6.01
N GLY A 108 -34.36 26.65 5.77
CA GLY A 108 -33.83 27.83 5.10
C GLY A 108 -33.68 29.05 6.01
N SER A 109 -34.12 29.00 7.27
CA SER A 109 -33.92 30.09 8.24
C SER A 109 -32.49 30.05 8.83
N ARG A 110 -31.97 31.20 9.26
CA ARG A 110 -30.68 31.28 9.96
C ARG A 110 -30.64 30.39 11.20
N PRO A 111 -31.68 30.31 12.06
CA PRO A 111 -31.73 29.40 13.19
C PRO A 111 -31.63 27.93 12.76
N PHE A 112 -32.25 27.53 11.64
CA PHE A 112 -32.14 26.16 11.11
C PHE A 112 -30.71 25.79 10.80
N TYR A 113 -29.96 26.62 10.07
CA TYR A 113 -28.56 26.32 9.72
C TYR A 113 -27.66 26.29 10.95
N ARG A 114 -27.89 27.17 11.93
CA ARG A 114 -27.14 27.15 13.20
C ARG A 114 -27.42 25.86 13.99
N ALA A 115 -28.68 25.48 14.14
CA ALA A 115 -29.07 24.25 14.83
C ALA A 115 -28.50 23.01 14.11
N ALA A 116 -28.60 22.95 12.78
CA ALA A 116 -28.05 21.87 11.98
C ALA A 116 -26.52 21.77 12.13
N SER A 117 -25.79 22.90 12.10
CA SER A 117 -24.34 22.92 12.33
C SER A 117 -23.96 22.43 13.72
N VAL A 118 -24.68 22.84 14.74
CA VAL A 118 -24.43 22.36 16.12
C VAL A 118 -24.69 20.87 16.24
N CYS A 119 -25.81 20.37 15.72
CA CYS A 119 -26.12 18.94 15.73
C CYS A 119 -25.09 18.11 14.94
N LEU A 120 -24.66 18.60 13.78
CA LEU A 120 -23.59 17.97 13.00
C LEU A 120 -22.27 17.92 13.78
N SER A 121 -21.89 19.04 14.41
CA SER A 121 -20.68 19.08 15.24
C SER A 121 -20.74 18.10 16.41
N ILE A 122 -21.88 17.99 17.09
CA ILE A 122 -22.11 17.01 18.16
C ILE A 122 -21.91 15.59 17.62
N THR A 123 -22.50 15.26 16.48
CA THR A 123 -22.37 13.95 15.84
C THR A 123 -20.92 13.64 15.48
N ILE A 124 -20.21 14.60 14.88
CA ILE A 124 -18.79 14.44 14.52
C ILE A 124 -17.93 14.21 15.76
N VAL A 125 -18.11 15.00 16.82
CA VAL A 125 -17.35 14.87 18.07
C VAL A 125 -17.61 13.52 18.70
N LEU A 126 -18.87 13.11 18.85
CA LEU A 126 -19.22 11.80 19.41
C LEU A 126 -18.62 10.64 18.60
N TYR A 127 -18.78 10.68 17.28
CA TYR A 127 -18.19 9.66 16.42
C TYR A 127 -16.67 9.60 16.58
N SER A 128 -15.99 10.75 16.54
CA SER A 128 -14.52 10.83 16.66
C SER A 128 -14.02 10.35 18.01
N VAL A 129 -14.69 10.76 19.10
CA VAL A 129 -14.32 10.33 20.46
C VAL A 129 -14.43 8.81 20.60
N PHE A 130 -15.55 8.23 20.18
CA PHE A 130 -15.70 6.77 20.27
C PHE A 130 -14.80 6.03 19.30
N PHE A 131 -14.56 6.56 18.10
CA PHE A 131 -13.60 6.00 17.16
C PHE A 131 -12.19 5.91 17.76
N ILE A 132 -11.73 7.00 18.37
CA ILE A 132 -10.41 7.05 19.04
C ILE A 132 -10.39 6.14 20.26
N ALA A 133 -11.41 6.20 21.12
CA ALA A 133 -11.46 5.40 22.34
C ALA A 133 -11.48 3.90 22.05
N LEU A 134 -12.31 3.45 21.09
CA LEU A 134 -12.38 2.05 20.71
C LEU A 134 -11.12 1.61 19.92
N GLY A 135 -10.52 2.52 19.16
CA GLY A 135 -9.24 2.27 18.49
C GLY A 135 -8.10 2.13 19.51
N LYS A 136 -8.09 2.96 20.55
CA LYS A 136 -7.08 2.87 21.62
C LYS A 136 -7.11 1.52 22.36
N THR A 137 -8.28 1.01 22.69
CA THR A 137 -8.41 -0.30 23.34
C THR A 137 -7.89 -1.45 22.47
N GLN A 138 -7.91 -1.31 21.15
CA GLN A 138 -7.30 -2.28 20.24
C GLN A 138 -5.81 -2.05 20.03
N SER A 139 -5.30 -0.87 20.34
CA SER A 139 -3.89 -0.49 20.18
C SER A 139 -3.06 -0.66 21.46
N ASP A 140 -3.65 -1.07 22.58
CA ASP A 140 -2.88 -1.29 23.82
C ASP A 140 -1.81 -2.37 23.62
N TYR A 141 -2.15 -3.48 22.94
CA TYR A 141 -1.16 -4.48 22.53
C TYR A 141 -0.06 -3.86 21.64
N THR A 142 -0.43 -3.04 20.68
CA THR A 142 0.51 -2.33 19.80
C THR A 142 1.43 -1.40 20.58
N TYR A 143 0.92 -0.69 21.59
CA TYR A 143 1.75 0.19 22.41
C TYR A 143 2.75 -0.58 23.26
N ASP A 144 2.31 -1.66 23.90
CA ASP A 144 3.15 -2.44 24.80
C ASP A 144 4.18 -3.32 24.07
N HIS A 145 3.91 -3.72 22.81
CA HIS A 145 4.82 -4.52 22.01
C HIS A 145 5.56 -3.73 20.93
N ILE A 146 4.85 -2.97 20.10
CA ILE A 146 5.49 -2.28 18.97
C ILE A 146 6.46 -1.19 19.45
N ILE A 147 6.07 -0.37 20.43
CA ILE A 147 6.92 0.74 20.87
C ILE A 147 8.21 0.26 21.52
N PRO A 148 8.20 -0.66 22.52
CA PRO A 148 9.43 -1.14 23.13
C PRO A 148 10.32 -1.92 22.16
N TYR A 149 9.75 -2.81 21.38
CA TYR A 149 10.51 -3.78 20.58
C TYR A 149 10.74 -3.33 19.15
N ALA A 150 9.71 -2.92 18.41
CA ALA A 150 9.88 -2.51 17.03
C ALA A 150 10.57 -1.15 16.88
N LEU A 151 10.25 -0.18 17.74
CA LEU A 151 10.83 1.18 17.63
C LEU A 151 12.13 1.31 18.42
N ASN A 152 12.15 0.85 19.66
CA ASN A 152 13.27 1.06 20.58
C ASN A 152 14.25 -0.12 20.60
N GLY A 153 13.78 -1.34 20.26
CA GLY A 153 14.56 -2.57 20.40
C GLY A 153 15.88 -2.58 19.62
N GLY A 154 15.91 -1.94 18.45
CA GLY A 154 17.12 -1.86 17.63
C GLY A 154 18.11 -0.76 17.99
N ALA A 155 17.70 0.22 18.83
CA ALA A 155 18.53 1.39 19.13
C ALA A 155 19.86 1.01 19.82
N ASP A 156 19.81 -0.01 20.68
CA ASP A 156 20.94 -0.45 21.50
C ASP A 156 21.62 -1.72 20.97
N VAL A 157 21.25 -2.20 19.78
CA VAL A 157 21.94 -3.35 19.16
C VAL A 157 23.31 -2.93 18.68
N ALA A 158 24.34 -3.28 19.46
CA ALA A 158 25.73 -2.93 19.23
C ALA A 158 26.46 -4.06 18.46
N ILE A 159 26.15 -4.20 17.17
CA ILE A 159 26.89 -5.05 16.24
C ILE A 159 27.58 -4.13 15.25
N ASP A 160 28.90 -4.20 15.15
CA ASP A 160 29.73 -3.20 14.45
C ASP A 160 29.34 -3.05 12.97
N ASP A 161 29.04 -4.13 12.27
CA ASP A 161 28.73 -4.16 10.84
C ASP A 161 27.22 -4.32 10.52
N LEU A 162 26.34 -4.27 11.51
CA LEU A 162 24.89 -4.46 11.32
C LEU A 162 24.30 -3.47 10.31
N ARG A 163 24.86 -2.26 10.27
CA ARG A 163 24.38 -1.17 9.42
C ARG A 163 25.24 -0.97 8.17
N ASP A 164 26.14 -1.91 7.89
CA ASP A 164 26.90 -1.88 6.65
C ASP A 164 25.98 -2.14 5.45
N ASP A 165 26.20 -1.43 4.37
CA ASP A 165 25.34 -1.46 3.17
C ASP A 165 25.33 -2.82 2.46
N ASN A 166 26.36 -3.64 2.67
CA ASN A 166 26.47 -4.98 2.11
C ASN A 166 25.85 -6.10 2.99
N VAL A 167 25.34 -5.75 4.18
CA VAL A 167 24.70 -6.68 5.14
C VAL A 167 23.20 -6.50 5.12
N ARG A 168 22.49 -7.63 5.08
CA ARG A 168 21.04 -7.67 5.30
C ARG A 168 20.70 -8.49 6.52
N THR A 169 19.53 -8.22 7.06
CA THR A 169 18.96 -8.91 8.20
C THR A 169 17.70 -9.68 7.82
N ASP A 170 17.33 -10.62 8.66
CA ASP A 170 16.04 -11.30 8.65
C ASP A 170 15.41 -11.19 10.03
N PHE A 171 14.10 -11.38 10.13
CA PHE A 171 13.36 -11.38 11.39
C PHE A 171 12.50 -12.63 11.43
N TYR A 172 12.65 -13.44 12.45
CA TYR A 172 11.90 -14.67 12.60
C TYR A 172 10.59 -14.37 13.34
N GLU A 173 9.46 -14.68 12.69
CA GLU A 173 8.07 -14.52 13.20
C GLU A 173 7.76 -13.19 13.93
N SER A 174 8.56 -12.18 13.69
CA SER A 174 8.52 -10.89 14.39
C SER A 174 7.65 -9.84 13.66
N LEU A 175 7.63 -8.63 14.23
CA LEU A 175 6.84 -7.50 13.74
C LEU A 175 7.33 -7.00 12.37
N ASP A 176 6.39 -6.81 11.46
CA ASP A 176 6.68 -6.25 10.14
C ASP A 176 7.35 -4.87 10.23
N ASN A 177 8.31 -4.65 9.35
CA ASN A 177 9.00 -3.36 9.18
C ASN A 177 9.84 -2.90 10.39
N SER A 178 10.14 -3.74 11.37
CA SER A 178 11.05 -3.40 12.47
C SER A 178 12.40 -2.92 11.94
N ALA A 179 12.91 -3.57 10.90
CA ALA A 179 14.15 -3.19 10.22
C ALA A 179 14.18 -1.70 9.77
N MET A 180 13.04 -1.14 9.34
CA MET A 180 12.97 0.26 8.92
C MET A 180 13.18 1.23 10.08
N PHE A 181 12.69 0.89 11.28
CA PHE A 181 12.89 1.70 12.47
C PHE A 181 14.30 1.55 13.04
N TRP A 182 14.93 0.40 12.82
CA TRP A 182 16.29 0.12 13.27
C TRP A 182 17.37 0.63 12.30
N GLU A 183 16.94 1.16 11.14
CA GLU A 183 17.83 1.62 10.09
C GLU A 183 18.77 0.52 9.57
N VAL A 184 18.25 -0.71 9.48
CA VAL A 184 18.98 -1.87 8.96
C VAL A 184 18.34 -2.38 7.67
N GLN A 185 19.15 -2.96 6.80
CA GLN A 185 18.68 -3.61 5.57
C GLN A 185 18.01 -4.95 5.91
N SER A 186 16.88 -5.27 5.28
CA SER A 186 16.19 -6.54 5.52
C SER A 186 15.60 -7.12 4.26
N ILE A 187 15.47 -8.47 4.25
CA ILE A 187 14.69 -9.18 3.22
C ILE A 187 13.19 -9.21 3.54
N GLN A 188 12.82 -8.90 4.78
CA GLN A 188 11.41 -8.81 5.20
C GLN A 188 10.90 -7.39 5.06
N ALA A 189 9.74 -7.26 4.45
CA ALA A 189 9.06 -5.97 4.33
C ALA A 189 7.56 -6.16 4.15
N PHE A 190 6.79 -5.27 4.78
CA PHE A 190 5.37 -5.13 4.54
C PHE A 190 5.12 -3.81 3.82
N HIS A 191 4.90 -3.86 2.50
CA HIS A 191 4.50 -2.71 1.70
C HIS A 191 3.78 -3.12 0.40
N SER A 192 2.89 -2.25 -0.05
CA SER A 192 1.98 -2.54 -1.17
C SER A 192 2.60 -2.35 -2.55
N ILE A 193 3.70 -1.58 -2.64
CA ILE A 193 4.36 -1.28 -3.93
C ILE A 193 5.66 -2.07 -3.98
N VAL A 194 5.74 -3.02 -4.91
CA VAL A 194 6.84 -3.97 -5.03
C VAL A 194 7.25 -4.06 -6.50
N PRO A 195 8.56 -4.16 -6.79
CA PRO A 195 9.04 -4.45 -8.13
C PRO A 195 8.41 -5.74 -8.69
N GLY A 196 7.93 -5.70 -9.94
CA GLY A 196 7.33 -6.87 -10.58
C GLY A 196 8.31 -8.04 -10.65
N SER A 197 9.59 -7.77 -10.87
CA SER A 197 10.66 -8.78 -10.89
C SER A 197 10.83 -9.53 -9.56
N LEU A 198 10.61 -8.85 -8.43
CA LEU A 198 10.65 -9.48 -7.12
C LEU A 198 9.44 -10.41 -6.92
N MET A 199 8.26 -10.02 -7.42
CA MET A 199 7.08 -10.88 -7.39
C MET A 199 7.29 -12.14 -8.24
N GLU A 200 7.85 -12.00 -9.45
CA GLU A 200 8.20 -13.13 -10.32
C GLU A 200 9.22 -14.07 -9.66
N PHE A 201 10.22 -13.50 -8.98
CA PHE A 201 11.22 -14.28 -8.26
C PHE A 201 10.60 -15.12 -7.14
N TYR A 202 9.80 -14.51 -6.24
CA TYR A 202 9.18 -15.24 -5.13
C TYR A 202 8.20 -16.31 -5.64
N ASP A 203 7.39 -16.01 -6.66
CA ASP A 203 6.50 -16.99 -7.30
C ASP A 203 7.31 -18.17 -7.85
N SER A 204 8.45 -17.90 -8.48
CA SER A 204 9.30 -18.94 -9.09
C SER A 204 9.93 -19.92 -8.09
N ILE A 205 10.10 -19.53 -6.84
CA ILE A 205 10.62 -20.39 -5.76
C ILE A 205 9.51 -20.93 -4.84
N GLY A 206 8.24 -20.72 -5.20
CA GLY A 206 7.09 -21.20 -4.44
C GLY A 206 6.77 -20.40 -3.17
N VAL A 207 7.42 -19.24 -2.96
CA VAL A 207 7.10 -18.34 -1.85
C VAL A 207 5.93 -17.45 -2.20
N GLN A 208 4.83 -17.62 -1.47
CA GLN A 208 3.67 -16.74 -1.64
C GLN A 208 3.97 -15.36 -1.07
N ARG A 209 4.04 -14.36 -1.95
CA ARG A 209 4.18 -12.97 -1.56
C ARG A 209 2.91 -12.19 -1.91
N ASP A 210 2.33 -11.57 -0.90
CA ASP A 210 1.25 -10.59 -1.05
C ASP A 210 1.77 -9.16 -0.77
N VAL A 211 1.35 -8.52 0.32
CA VAL A 211 1.88 -7.23 0.80
C VAL A 211 3.08 -7.40 1.73
N ALA A 212 3.32 -8.61 2.21
CA ALA A 212 4.43 -8.95 3.09
C ALA A 212 5.38 -9.94 2.42
N SER A 213 6.66 -9.86 2.74
CA SER A 213 7.70 -10.79 2.35
C SER A 213 8.21 -11.47 3.61
N ARG A 214 7.83 -12.73 3.82
CA ARG A 214 8.20 -13.55 4.97
C ARG A 214 8.49 -14.96 4.51
N PRO A 215 9.66 -15.21 3.87
CA PRO A 215 10.01 -16.55 3.45
C PRO A 215 10.29 -17.41 4.70
N ASP A 216 9.66 -18.58 4.79
CA ASP A 216 9.86 -19.48 5.90
C ASP A 216 11.29 -20.07 5.94
N THR A 217 11.61 -20.83 6.99
CA THR A 217 12.94 -21.38 7.22
C THR A 217 13.34 -22.49 6.25
N THR A 218 12.40 -23.08 5.52
CA THR A 218 12.70 -24.08 4.47
C THR A 218 13.44 -23.45 3.30
N HIS A 219 13.26 -22.14 3.08
CA HIS A 219 13.99 -21.36 2.06
C HIS A 219 15.31 -20.79 2.59
N TYR A 220 16.13 -21.64 3.24
CA TYR A 220 17.40 -21.20 3.84
C TYR A 220 18.43 -20.73 2.80
N GLY A 221 18.41 -21.26 1.58
CA GLY A 221 19.27 -20.85 0.49
C GLY A 221 19.07 -19.40 0.07
N LEU A 222 17.83 -18.88 0.24
CA LEU A 222 17.50 -17.49 -0.02
C LEU A 222 18.35 -16.54 0.83
N ARG A 223 18.68 -16.91 2.09
CA ARG A 223 19.48 -16.06 2.98
C ARG A 223 20.89 -15.87 2.47
N GLY A 224 21.51 -16.94 1.97
CA GLY A 224 22.82 -16.85 1.29
C GLY A 224 22.73 -16.02 -0.01
N LEU A 225 21.74 -16.30 -0.86
CA LEU A 225 21.55 -15.61 -2.14
C LEU A 225 21.31 -14.09 -1.98
N THR A 226 20.68 -13.68 -0.89
CA THR A 226 20.27 -12.28 -0.65
C THR A 226 21.14 -11.55 0.37
N SER A 227 22.31 -12.09 0.72
CA SER A 227 23.30 -11.43 1.60
C SER A 227 22.78 -11.17 3.02
N VAL A 228 22.01 -12.12 3.59
CA VAL A 228 21.54 -12.04 4.97
C VAL A 228 22.61 -12.55 5.92
N LYS A 229 23.07 -11.67 6.83
CA LYS A 229 24.10 -11.99 7.81
C LYS A 229 23.53 -12.21 9.20
N TYR A 230 22.53 -11.42 9.61
CA TYR A 230 21.94 -11.51 10.95
C TYR A 230 20.45 -11.82 10.88
N LEU A 231 19.97 -12.62 11.86
CA LEU A 231 18.57 -12.90 12.08
C LEU A 231 18.23 -12.52 13.52
N PHE A 232 17.08 -11.89 13.68
CA PHE A 232 16.52 -11.47 14.95
C PHE A 232 15.27 -12.28 15.26
N ASP A 233 15.28 -12.95 16.42
CA ASP A 233 14.19 -13.76 16.95
C ASP A 233 13.64 -13.09 18.22
N ASP A 234 12.34 -12.75 18.24
CA ASP A 234 11.72 -12.06 19.36
C ASP A 234 11.52 -13.02 20.54
N ASP A 235 12.23 -12.84 21.65
CA ASP A 235 12.15 -13.69 22.82
C ASP A 235 10.81 -13.56 23.61
N HIS A 236 9.94 -12.64 23.19
CA HIS A 236 8.58 -12.49 23.72
C HIS A 236 7.54 -13.30 22.94
N ASP A 237 7.93 -13.93 21.85
CA ASP A 237 7.10 -14.83 21.06
C ASP A 237 7.13 -16.25 21.67
N THR A 238 6.25 -17.11 21.20
CA THR A 238 6.18 -18.52 21.57
C THR A 238 6.79 -19.45 20.52
N GLU A 239 7.14 -18.92 19.36
CA GLU A 239 7.77 -19.60 18.25
C GLU A 239 9.25 -19.22 18.20
N TYR A 240 10.14 -20.14 18.56
CA TYR A 240 11.57 -19.89 18.64
C TYR A 240 12.31 -20.41 17.40
N PHE A 241 13.34 -19.69 16.98
CA PHE A 241 14.19 -20.08 15.85
C PHE A 241 15.05 -21.33 16.16
N ALA A 242 15.34 -21.61 17.43
CA ALA A 242 16.07 -22.78 17.88
C ALA A 242 15.45 -23.39 19.15
N GLY A 243 15.85 -24.63 19.48
CA GLY A 243 15.46 -25.29 20.72
C GLY A 243 15.97 -24.60 21.98
N GLU A 244 15.54 -25.10 23.18
CA GLU A 244 15.78 -24.47 24.49
C GLU A 244 17.27 -24.17 24.80
N ASP A 245 18.22 -24.87 24.27
CA ASP A 245 19.66 -24.65 24.53
C ASP A 245 20.37 -23.93 23.38
N TYR A 246 19.64 -23.18 22.54
CA TYR A 246 20.15 -22.58 21.29
C TYR A 246 20.82 -23.60 20.36
N ALA A 247 20.51 -24.87 20.55
CA ALA A 247 20.97 -25.97 19.72
C ALA A 247 19.93 -26.24 18.61
N ASP A 248 20.40 -26.68 17.46
CA ASP A 248 19.57 -27.06 16.31
C ASP A 248 18.69 -25.91 15.77
N PRO A 249 19.31 -24.85 15.25
CA PRO A 249 18.60 -23.77 14.64
C PRO A 249 17.78 -24.24 13.43
N ALA A 250 16.63 -23.61 13.18
CA ALA A 250 15.69 -23.98 12.12
C ALA A 250 16.31 -23.94 10.70
N MET A 251 17.40 -23.19 10.52
CA MET A 251 18.16 -23.12 9.28
C MET A 251 19.63 -23.55 9.48
N PRO A 252 20.29 -24.17 8.48
CA PRO A 252 21.69 -24.57 8.57
C PRO A 252 22.65 -23.37 8.54
N GLY A 253 23.74 -23.45 9.33
CA GLY A 253 24.80 -22.46 9.34
C GLY A 253 24.51 -21.20 10.15
N TRP A 254 23.53 -21.24 11.03
CA TRP A 254 23.24 -20.16 11.95
C TRP A 254 23.81 -20.45 13.33
N MET A 255 24.50 -19.47 13.90
CA MET A 255 25.09 -19.55 15.21
C MET A 255 24.52 -18.48 16.13
N TYR A 256 24.23 -18.85 17.38
CA TYR A 256 23.78 -17.90 18.38
C TYR A 256 24.87 -16.86 18.66
N TYR A 257 24.55 -15.59 18.45
CA TYR A 257 25.45 -14.46 18.65
C TYR A 257 25.27 -13.83 20.03
N GLY A 258 24.04 -13.70 20.51
CA GLY A 258 23.70 -13.09 21.79
C GLY A 258 22.26 -12.64 21.87
N ASN A 259 21.87 -12.05 23.01
CA ASN A 259 20.56 -11.44 23.20
C ASN A 259 20.72 -9.95 23.50
N THR A 260 19.90 -9.12 22.84
CA THR A 260 19.86 -7.68 23.11
C THR A 260 18.42 -7.18 22.94
N ASN A 261 17.93 -6.46 23.97
CA ASN A 261 16.62 -5.78 23.96
C ASN A 261 15.43 -6.70 23.67
N GLY A 262 15.50 -7.97 24.11
CA GLY A 262 14.44 -8.94 23.92
C GLY A 262 14.46 -9.61 22.54
N PHE A 263 15.61 -9.59 21.88
CA PHE A 263 15.84 -10.35 20.65
C PHE A 263 17.04 -11.26 20.80
N ASP A 264 16.85 -12.53 20.51
CA ASP A 264 17.92 -13.46 20.26
C ASP A 264 18.50 -13.23 18.87
N ILE A 265 19.80 -13.03 18.80
CA ILE A 265 20.52 -12.67 17.58
C ILE A 265 21.30 -13.86 17.10
N TRP A 266 21.15 -14.14 15.81
CA TRP A 266 21.82 -15.24 15.13
C TRP A 266 22.69 -14.72 14.00
N GLU A 267 23.92 -15.23 13.86
CA GLU A 267 24.83 -14.91 12.77
C GLU A 267 24.89 -16.07 11.77
N ASN A 268 24.83 -15.74 10.48
CA ASN A 268 24.91 -16.69 9.38
C ASN A 268 26.37 -16.95 8.97
N GLU A 269 26.94 -18.13 9.31
CA GLU A 269 28.28 -18.55 8.85
C GLU A 269 28.37 -18.73 7.32
N HIS A 270 27.21 -18.85 6.63
CA HIS A 270 27.12 -19.01 5.17
C HIS A 270 26.78 -17.71 4.47
N TYR A 271 27.07 -16.57 5.12
CA TYR A 271 26.87 -15.24 4.56
C TYR A 271 27.72 -15.02 3.30
N ILE A 272 27.10 -14.46 2.27
CA ILE A 272 27.74 -14.02 1.03
C ILE A 272 27.59 -12.51 0.94
N PRO A 273 28.70 -11.73 0.93
CA PRO A 273 28.63 -10.28 0.75
C PRO A 273 27.92 -9.89 -0.56
N MET A 274 27.29 -8.72 -0.58
CA MET A 274 26.61 -8.19 -1.75
C MET A 274 27.56 -8.01 -2.94
N GLY A 275 27.13 -8.34 -4.14
CA GLY A 275 27.93 -8.18 -5.34
C GLY A 275 28.92 -9.33 -5.57
N PHE A 276 28.44 -10.55 -5.64
CA PHE A 276 29.26 -11.73 -5.91
C PHE A 276 29.18 -12.20 -7.37
N THR A 277 30.07 -13.14 -7.72
CA THR A 277 30.24 -13.60 -9.09
C THR A 277 29.90 -15.08 -9.28
N TYR A 278 29.73 -15.47 -10.53
CA TYR A 278 29.47 -16.84 -10.94
C TYR A 278 30.54 -17.38 -11.89
N ASP A 279 30.73 -18.70 -11.87
CA ASP A 279 31.57 -19.46 -12.80
C ASP A 279 30.74 -20.27 -13.78
N SER A 280 29.47 -20.53 -13.43
CA SER A 280 28.57 -21.42 -14.16
C SER A 280 27.21 -20.78 -14.34
N TYR A 281 26.52 -21.21 -15.39
CA TYR A 281 25.16 -20.83 -15.66
C TYR A 281 24.23 -22.03 -15.74
N VAL A 282 22.94 -21.78 -15.51
CA VAL A 282 21.81 -22.69 -15.68
C VAL A 282 20.88 -22.08 -16.72
N THR A 283 20.34 -22.88 -17.65
CA THR A 283 19.34 -22.41 -18.59
C THR A 283 17.97 -22.23 -17.89
N GLU A 284 17.12 -21.32 -18.38
CA GLU A 284 15.74 -21.20 -17.88
C GLU A 284 15.01 -22.54 -17.89
N LYS A 285 15.22 -23.34 -18.94
CA LYS A 285 14.60 -24.66 -19.08
C LYS A 285 15.01 -25.62 -17.96
N ASP A 286 16.30 -25.67 -17.59
CA ASP A 286 16.79 -26.53 -16.53
C ASP A 286 16.34 -26.03 -15.17
N TYR A 287 16.25 -24.71 -15.00
CA TYR A 287 15.70 -24.08 -13.83
C TYR A 287 14.21 -24.44 -13.64
N GLU A 288 13.39 -24.32 -14.68
CA GLU A 288 11.97 -24.69 -14.64
C GLU A 288 11.75 -26.18 -14.35
N ASN A 289 12.62 -27.05 -14.82
CA ASN A 289 12.58 -28.47 -14.54
C ASN A 289 13.00 -28.83 -13.11
N THR A 290 13.64 -27.93 -12.39
CA THR A 290 14.03 -28.13 -10.98
C THR A 290 12.83 -27.84 -10.08
N SER A 291 12.65 -28.68 -9.04
CA SER A 291 11.60 -28.48 -8.04
C SER A 291 11.72 -27.11 -7.38
N GLU A 292 10.58 -26.42 -7.19
CA GLU A 292 10.51 -25.08 -6.58
C GLU A 292 11.30 -24.98 -5.28
N SER A 293 11.23 -26.00 -4.41
CA SER A 293 11.93 -26.05 -3.14
C SER A 293 13.47 -26.12 -3.24
N TYR A 294 14.03 -26.33 -4.44
CA TYR A 294 15.49 -26.37 -4.64
C TYR A 294 15.99 -25.26 -5.56
N ARG A 295 15.11 -24.44 -6.11
CA ARG A 295 15.48 -23.41 -7.10
C ARG A 295 16.39 -22.34 -6.53
N GLU A 296 16.20 -21.94 -5.28
CA GLU A 296 17.10 -20.99 -4.61
C GLU A 296 18.50 -21.58 -4.37
N LEU A 297 18.59 -22.89 -4.06
CA LEU A 297 19.85 -23.61 -3.91
C LEU A 297 20.54 -23.80 -5.28
N LEU A 298 19.77 -24.00 -6.33
CA LEU A 298 20.30 -24.05 -7.70
C LEU A 298 20.90 -22.70 -8.12
N MET A 299 20.25 -21.59 -7.76
CA MET A 299 20.78 -20.25 -8.03
C MET A 299 22.09 -19.93 -7.32
N LEU A 300 22.41 -20.61 -6.21
CA LEU A 300 23.73 -20.52 -5.58
C LEU A 300 24.82 -21.28 -6.36
N LYS A 301 24.45 -22.34 -7.10
CA LYS A 301 25.39 -23.14 -7.91
C LYS A 301 25.70 -22.50 -9.25
N GLY A 302 24.70 -21.88 -9.90
CA GLY A 302 24.84 -21.24 -11.20
C GLY A 302 23.82 -20.12 -11.43
N ILE A 303 24.21 -19.11 -12.18
CA ILE A 303 23.33 -18.01 -12.55
C ILE A 303 22.32 -18.47 -13.59
N VAL A 304 21.04 -18.18 -13.40
CA VAL A 304 19.97 -18.56 -14.34
C VAL A 304 19.93 -17.54 -15.46
N LEU A 305 20.08 -18.03 -16.69
CA LEU A 305 20.14 -17.21 -17.91
C LEU A 305 19.17 -17.70 -18.98
N THR A 306 18.62 -16.75 -19.72
CA THR A 306 17.89 -16.99 -20.97
C THR A 306 18.85 -17.44 -22.09
N ASP A 307 18.35 -18.08 -23.14
CA ASP A 307 19.15 -18.47 -24.30
C ASP A 307 19.92 -17.29 -24.95
N LYS A 308 19.29 -16.10 -24.95
CA LYS A 308 19.93 -14.87 -25.43
C LYS A 308 21.12 -14.46 -24.56
N GLN A 309 20.97 -14.53 -23.25
CA GLN A 309 22.02 -14.20 -22.30
C GLN A 309 23.14 -15.22 -22.34
N VAL A 310 22.83 -16.50 -22.52
CA VAL A 310 23.85 -17.56 -22.75
C VAL A 310 24.69 -17.23 -24.00
N SER A 311 24.07 -16.75 -25.08
CA SER A 311 24.81 -16.34 -26.27
C SER A 311 25.76 -15.16 -26.03
N ASN A 312 25.41 -14.28 -25.09
CA ASN A 312 26.21 -13.08 -24.78
C ASN A 312 27.27 -13.31 -23.69
N TRP A 313 27.04 -14.24 -22.78
CA TRP A 313 27.84 -14.45 -21.55
C TRP A 313 28.48 -15.84 -21.46
N GLY A 314 28.18 -16.74 -22.40
CA GLY A 314 28.72 -18.11 -22.41
C GLY A 314 30.24 -18.20 -22.60
N ASP A 315 30.89 -17.11 -23.00
CA ASP A 315 32.36 -17.00 -23.07
C ASP A 315 33.00 -16.86 -21.67
N MET A 316 32.27 -16.36 -20.68
CA MET A 316 32.72 -16.17 -19.29
C MET A 316 32.31 -17.31 -18.36
N LEU A 317 31.29 -18.07 -18.71
CA LEU A 317 30.61 -19.03 -17.85
C LEU A 317 30.61 -20.43 -18.45
N SER A 318 30.66 -21.45 -17.61
CA SER A 318 30.50 -22.85 -18.02
C SER A 318 29.06 -23.32 -17.81
N PRO A 319 28.49 -24.14 -18.71
CA PRO A 319 27.17 -24.72 -18.47
C PRO A 319 27.24 -25.67 -17.25
N LEU A 320 26.25 -25.55 -16.36
CA LEU A 320 26.14 -26.42 -15.19
C LEU A 320 25.30 -27.65 -15.56
N ASP A 321 25.85 -28.85 -15.34
CA ASP A 321 25.08 -30.09 -15.49
C ASP A 321 24.14 -30.26 -14.29
N THR A 322 22.84 -30.11 -14.53
CA THR A 322 21.82 -30.20 -13.48
C THR A 322 21.38 -31.62 -13.16
N SER A 323 21.82 -32.62 -13.94
CA SER A 323 21.36 -34.02 -13.78
C SER A 323 21.91 -34.73 -12.53
N GLU A 324 23.06 -34.32 -12.01
CA GLU A 324 23.73 -34.93 -10.88
C GLU A 324 23.86 -34.02 -9.63
N LEU A 325 23.10 -32.91 -9.60
CA LEU A 325 23.19 -31.96 -8.49
C LEU A 325 22.57 -32.50 -7.20
N SER A 326 23.28 -32.24 -6.10
CA SER A 326 22.80 -32.51 -4.75
C SER A 326 22.39 -31.19 -4.06
N TYR A 327 21.33 -31.24 -3.28
CA TYR A 327 20.76 -30.09 -2.55
C TYR A 327 20.69 -30.42 -1.06
N THR A 328 21.87 -30.71 -0.46
CA THR A 328 22.00 -30.98 0.97
C THR A 328 22.54 -29.77 1.73
N LYS A 329 22.46 -29.79 3.06
CA LYS A 329 23.03 -28.74 3.92
C LYS A 329 24.54 -28.57 3.68
N GLU A 330 25.26 -29.67 3.40
CA GLU A 330 26.71 -29.67 3.12
C GLU A 330 27.01 -29.01 1.76
N THR A 331 26.21 -29.31 0.72
CA THR A 331 26.38 -28.65 -0.58
C THR A 331 26.04 -27.19 -0.50
N TYR A 332 25.02 -26.81 0.26
CA TYR A 332 24.66 -25.41 0.50
C TYR A 332 25.84 -24.63 1.12
N LYS A 333 26.44 -25.16 2.17
CA LYS A 333 27.67 -24.58 2.76
C LYS A 333 28.76 -24.35 1.71
N THR A 334 29.08 -25.39 0.95
CA THR A 334 30.12 -25.32 -0.09
C THR A 334 29.79 -24.30 -1.18
N ASP A 335 28.53 -24.19 -1.60
CA ASP A 335 28.09 -23.24 -2.60
C ASP A 335 28.21 -21.81 -2.10
N CYS A 336 27.80 -21.54 -0.85
CA CYS A 336 27.98 -20.22 -0.23
C CYS A 336 29.46 -19.83 -0.11
N GLU A 337 30.31 -20.76 0.38
CA GLU A 337 31.75 -20.55 0.43
C GLU A 337 32.38 -20.28 -0.94
N ASN A 338 31.88 -20.90 -2.00
CA ASN A 338 32.34 -20.65 -3.37
C ASN A 338 31.92 -19.28 -3.88
N ARG A 339 30.68 -18.85 -3.60
CA ARG A 339 30.21 -17.50 -3.98
C ARG A 339 30.95 -16.40 -3.20
N ALA A 340 31.27 -16.65 -1.92
CA ALA A 340 31.99 -15.70 -1.08
C ALA A 340 33.46 -15.48 -1.49
N LYS A 341 34.05 -16.33 -2.35
CA LYS A 341 35.47 -16.22 -2.78
C LYS A 341 35.75 -15.01 -3.67
N LEU A 342 34.78 -14.57 -4.46
CA LEU A 342 34.90 -13.43 -5.35
C LEU A 342 33.66 -12.57 -5.24
N THR A 343 33.72 -11.58 -4.39
CA THR A 343 32.69 -10.58 -4.12
C THR A 343 33.25 -9.18 -4.40
N CYS A 344 32.40 -8.18 -4.38
CA CYS A 344 32.82 -6.79 -4.43
C CYS A 344 33.70 -6.47 -3.20
N ASP A 345 34.76 -5.70 -3.45
CA ASP A 345 35.68 -5.22 -2.41
C ASP A 345 35.01 -4.17 -1.52
N THR A 346 34.13 -3.32 -2.14
CA THR A 346 33.27 -2.35 -1.45
C THR A 346 31.87 -2.35 -2.05
N PHE A 347 30.88 -2.02 -1.22
CA PHE A 347 29.51 -1.81 -1.65
C PHE A 347 28.88 -0.71 -0.77
N GLU A 348 28.33 0.33 -1.37
CA GLU A 348 27.73 1.47 -0.66
C GLU A 348 26.46 1.96 -1.37
N TYR A 349 25.37 2.13 -0.64
CA TYR A 349 24.16 2.78 -1.18
C TYR A 349 24.36 4.29 -1.31
N THR A 350 23.74 4.85 -2.33
CA THR A 350 23.66 6.29 -2.56
C THR A 350 22.19 6.74 -2.58
N ASN A 351 21.97 8.06 -2.56
CA ASN A 351 20.59 8.59 -2.65
C ASN A 351 19.84 8.20 -3.94
N THR A 352 20.55 7.73 -4.96
CA THR A 352 19.97 7.41 -6.27
C THR A 352 20.32 6.03 -6.79
N GLY A 353 20.99 5.21 -5.99
CA GLY A 353 21.43 3.89 -6.43
C GLY A 353 22.49 3.29 -5.50
N PHE A 354 23.56 2.75 -6.05
CA PHE A 354 24.68 2.22 -5.27
C PHE A 354 25.99 2.24 -6.07
N ASN A 355 27.09 2.22 -5.35
CA ASN A 355 28.44 2.07 -5.87
C ASN A 355 29.06 0.80 -5.33
N ALA A 356 29.93 0.18 -6.13
CA ALA A 356 30.72 -0.98 -5.71
C ALA A 356 32.09 -0.94 -6.40
N THR A 357 33.07 -1.64 -5.84
CA THR A 357 34.35 -1.92 -6.50
C THR A 357 34.61 -3.41 -6.49
N ILE A 358 35.29 -3.93 -7.50
CA ILE A 358 35.67 -5.34 -7.58
C ILE A 358 37.03 -5.50 -8.24
N THR A 359 37.83 -6.44 -7.72
CA THR A 359 39.07 -6.88 -8.34
C THR A 359 38.89 -8.26 -8.93
N ALA A 360 38.90 -8.38 -10.26
CA ALA A 360 38.69 -9.64 -10.95
C ALA A 360 39.84 -9.94 -11.92
N SER A 361 40.37 -11.17 -11.86
CA SER A 361 41.48 -11.63 -12.70
C SER A 361 41.05 -12.04 -14.12
N ARG A 362 39.74 -12.19 -14.36
CA ARG A 362 39.12 -12.52 -15.63
C ARG A 362 37.78 -11.76 -15.79
N ASP A 363 37.21 -11.75 -16.96
CA ASP A 363 35.87 -11.25 -17.18
C ASP A 363 34.87 -12.09 -16.36
N VAL A 364 33.96 -11.41 -15.65
CA VAL A 364 32.99 -12.05 -14.77
C VAL A 364 31.62 -11.35 -14.82
N PRO A 365 30.52 -12.08 -14.64
CA PRO A 365 29.26 -11.47 -14.31
C PRO A 365 29.24 -11.13 -12.83
N VAL A 366 28.95 -9.89 -12.47
CA VAL A 366 28.74 -9.46 -11.09
C VAL A 366 27.25 -9.39 -10.83
N PHE A 367 26.79 -10.20 -9.90
CA PHE A 367 25.40 -10.34 -9.50
C PHE A 367 25.11 -9.49 -8.27
N PHE A 368 23.96 -8.79 -8.32
CA PHE A 368 23.42 -8.06 -7.20
C PHE A 368 22.02 -8.56 -6.89
N SER A 369 21.77 -9.02 -5.66
CA SER A 369 20.43 -9.43 -5.21
C SER A 369 19.51 -8.22 -4.98
N ILE A 370 19.49 -7.31 -5.96
CA ILE A 370 18.66 -6.11 -6.03
C ILE A 370 17.66 -6.31 -7.18
N PRO A 371 16.35 -6.08 -6.96
CA PRO A 371 15.32 -6.31 -7.96
C PRO A 371 15.57 -5.53 -9.26
N TYR A 372 15.41 -6.21 -10.40
CA TYR A 372 15.53 -5.59 -11.71
C TYR A 372 14.32 -4.69 -12.00
N GLU A 373 14.58 -3.46 -12.42
CA GLU A 373 13.58 -2.53 -12.95
C GLU A 373 14.14 -1.71 -14.11
N ASN A 374 13.25 -1.28 -15.01
CA ASN A 374 13.63 -0.47 -16.18
C ASN A 374 14.21 0.91 -15.84
N GLY A 375 14.13 1.33 -14.58
CA GLY A 375 14.67 2.60 -14.10
C GLY A 375 16.17 2.58 -13.84
N TRP A 376 16.80 1.43 -13.78
CA TRP A 376 18.21 1.27 -13.52
C TRP A 376 19.09 1.60 -14.73
N SER A 377 20.24 2.17 -14.46
CA SER A 377 21.36 2.36 -15.41
C SER A 377 22.65 2.00 -14.70
N ALA A 378 23.54 1.24 -15.34
CA ALA A 378 24.81 0.83 -14.77
C ALA A 378 25.98 1.41 -15.57
N TYR A 379 27.08 1.66 -14.85
CA TYR A 379 28.33 2.17 -15.39
C TYR A 379 29.50 1.37 -14.80
N VAL A 380 30.44 0.98 -15.62
CA VAL A 380 31.70 0.33 -15.23
C VAL A 380 32.85 1.27 -15.63
N ASN A 381 33.63 1.73 -14.67
CA ASN A 381 34.68 2.74 -14.86
C ASN A 381 34.18 4.01 -15.59
N GLY A 382 32.91 4.38 -15.37
CA GLY A 382 32.26 5.53 -15.99
C GLY A 382 31.65 5.28 -17.38
N GLU A 383 31.87 4.12 -17.98
CA GLU A 383 31.25 3.73 -19.24
C GLU A 383 29.92 3.00 -18.97
N LYS A 384 28.88 3.38 -19.72
CA LYS A 384 27.56 2.78 -19.57
C LYS A 384 27.58 1.34 -20.06
N VAL A 385 27.05 0.42 -19.25
CA VAL A 385 26.91 -1.02 -19.57
C VAL A 385 25.46 -1.46 -19.49
N ASP A 386 25.16 -2.56 -20.17
CA ASP A 386 23.82 -3.18 -20.13
C ASP A 386 23.64 -3.95 -18.80
N ILE A 387 22.45 -3.84 -18.25
CA ILE A 387 22.01 -4.58 -17.07
C ILE A 387 21.18 -5.77 -17.57
N GLU A 388 21.57 -6.97 -17.18
CA GLU A 388 20.79 -8.17 -17.48
C GLU A 388 19.92 -8.55 -16.27
N LYS A 389 18.65 -8.90 -16.55
CA LYS A 389 17.76 -9.50 -15.58
C LYS A 389 18.09 -10.98 -15.47
N VAL A 390 18.62 -11.42 -14.36
CA VAL A 390 19.10 -12.79 -14.10
C VAL A 390 18.40 -13.37 -12.87
N ASN A 391 18.54 -14.69 -12.65
CA ASN A 391 17.92 -15.38 -11.51
C ASN A 391 16.45 -14.96 -11.35
N VAL A 392 15.72 -14.91 -12.46
CA VAL A 392 14.31 -14.54 -12.58
C VAL A 392 14.00 -13.08 -12.23
N GLY A 393 14.63 -12.49 -11.20
CA GLY A 393 14.19 -11.20 -10.68
C GLY A 393 15.28 -10.17 -10.36
N PHE A 394 16.53 -10.56 -10.42
CA PHE A 394 17.65 -9.73 -9.96
C PHE A 394 18.50 -9.16 -11.12
N MET A 395 19.54 -8.41 -10.75
CA MET A 395 20.41 -7.74 -11.72
C MET A 395 21.80 -8.34 -11.76
N ALA A 396 22.37 -8.39 -12.95
CA ALA A 396 23.80 -8.60 -13.13
C ALA A 396 24.34 -7.75 -14.26
N ILE A 397 25.65 -7.48 -14.22
CA ILE A 397 26.40 -6.79 -15.26
C ILE A 397 27.68 -7.58 -15.61
N ARG A 398 28.16 -7.41 -16.85
CA ARG A 398 29.48 -7.89 -17.23
C ARG A 398 30.57 -6.92 -16.77
N VAL A 399 31.59 -7.43 -16.08
CA VAL A 399 32.77 -6.68 -15.67
C VAL A 399 34.00 -7.33 -16.28
N ASN A 400 34.83 -6.55 -16.96
CA ASN A 400 36.08 -7.03 -17.52
C ASN A 400 37.16 -7.16 -16.42
N ALA A 401 38.13 -8.04 -16.65
CA ALA A 401 39.26 -8.22 -15.77
C ALA A 401 39.93 -6.86 -15.45
N GLY A 402 40.23 -6.66 -14.16
CA GLY A 402 40.86 -5.43 -13.68
C GLY A 402 40.98 -5.39 -12.16
N THR A 403 41.77 -4.44 -11.67
CA THR A 403 41.91 -4.15 -10.25
C THR A 403 41.15 -2.89 -9.91
N ASP A 404 40.40 -2.88 -8.80
CA ASP A 404 39.60 -1.74 -8.33
C ASP A 404 38.67 -1.21 -9.43
N VAL A 405 37.96 -2.13 -10.11
CA VAL A 405 36.99 -1.79 -11.15
C VAL A 405 35.78 -1.15 -10.49
N LYS A 406 35.49 0.09 -10.88
CA LYS A 406 34.39 0.87 -10.29
C LYS A 406 33.08 0.56 -10.99
N ILE A 407 32.07 0.23 -10.20
CA ILE A 407 30.70 -0.07 -10.61
C ILE A 407 29.80 1.01 -10.02
N GLU A 408 28.97 1.61 -10.83
CA GLU A 408 27.97 2.60 -10.38
C GLU A 408 26.61 2.26 -10.96
N PHE A 409 25.59 2.15 -10.10
CA PHE A 409 24.20 2.01 -10.50
C PHE A 409 23.42 3.26 -10.12
N LYS A 410 22.59 3.73 -11.05
CA LYS A 410 21.68 4.88 -10.85
C LYS A 410 20.26 4.49 -11.20
N TYR A 411 19.35 4.77 -10.28
CA TYR A 411 17.92 4.53 -10.49
C TYR A 411 17.18 5.84 -10.76
N ARG A 412 16.31 5.79 -11.76
CA ARG A 412 15.37 6.87 -12.04
C ARG A 412 14.00 6.28 -12.31
N THR A 413 13.01 6.72 -11.54
CA THR A 413 11.62 6.24 -11.69
C THR A 413 11.15 6.43 -13.14
N PRO A 414 10.75 5.35 -13.84
CA PRO A 414 10.24 5.44 -15.20
C PRO A 414 9.04 6.36 -15.29
N GLY A 415 9.00 7.22 -16.31
CA GLY A 415 7.89 8.16 -16.53
C GLY A 415 7.89 9.43 -15.67
N LEU A 416 8.76 9.56 -14.66
CA LEU A 416 8.77 10.72 -13.76
C LEU A 416 8.89 12.04 -14.52
N PHE A 417 9.88 12.17 -15.40
CA PHE A 417 10.08 13.39 -16.18
C PHE A 417 8.94 13.69 -17.14
N LEU A 418 8.37 12.65 -17.76
CA LEU A 418 7.21 12.79 -18.62
C LEU A 418 5.99 13.27 -17.81
N GLY A 419 5.77 12.70 -16.64
CA GLY A 419 4.70 13.12 -15.73
C GLY A 419 4.85 14.58 -15.28
N VAL A 420 6.07 14.99 -14.90
CA VAL A 420 6.37 16.38 -14.56
C VAL A 420 6.12 17.32 -15.75
N ALA A 421 6.57 16.96 -16.95
CA ALA A 421 6.38 17.76 -18.16
C ALA A 421 4.87 17.93 -18.47
N ILE A 422 4.09 16.84 -18.43
CA ILE A 422 2.64 16.89 -18.62
C ILE A 422 2.00 17.79 -17.58
N THR A 423 2.37 17.66 -16.30
CA THR A 423 1.81 18.47 -15.22
C THR A 423 2.11 19.96 -15.45
N VAL A 424 3.34 20.33 -15.81
CA VAL A 424 3.72 21.70 -16.13
C VAL A 424 2.89 22.26 -17.29
N VAL A 425 2.75 21.47 -18.38
CA VAL A 425 1.90 21.87 -19.53
C VAL A 425 0.45 22.07 -19.10
N CYS A 426 -0.13 21.17 -18.32
CA CYS A 426 -1.50 21.30 -17.82
C CYS A 426 -1.67 22.56 -16.94
N VAL A 427 -0.71 22.86 -16.06
CA VAL A 427 -0.73 24.07 -15.23
C VAL A 427 -0.70 25.32 -16.09
N LEU A 428 0.20 25.35 -17.10
CA LEU A 428 0.29 26.50 -18.03
C LEU A 428 -0.98 26.68 -18.86
N LEU A 429 -1.56 25.59 -19.37
CA LEU A 429 -2.85 25.63 -20.08
C LEU A 429 -3.99 26.09 -19.18
N PHE A 430 -4.02 25.65 -17.93
CA PHE A 430 -5.01 26.11 -16.96
C PHE A 430 -4.84 27.60 -16.64
N ALA A 431 -3.60 28.06 -16.43
CA ALA A 431 -3.32 29.48 -16.22
C ALA A 431 -3.74 30.33 -17.44
N LEU A 432 -3.41 29.87 -18.65
CA LEU A 432 -3.85 30.50 -19.89
C LEU A 432 -5.39 30.56 -19.99
N TYR A 433 -6.05 29.44 -19.72
CA TYR A 433 -7.52 29.38 -19.65
C TYR A 433 -8.08 30.41 -18.67
N MET A 434 -7.55 30.52 -17.46
CA MET A 434 -7.98 31.48 -16.45
C MET A 434 -7.80 32.94 -16.93
N VAL A 435 -6.67 33.24 -17.61
CA VAL A 435 -6.38 34.55 -18.19
C VAL A 435 -7.38 34.87 -19.33
N LEU A 436 -7.57 33.93 -20.26
CA LEU A 436 -8.53 34.10 -21.36
C LEU A 436 -9.97 34.30 -20.85
N MET A 437 -10.41 33.49 -19.88
CA MET A 437 -11.71 33.65 -19.26
C MET A 437 -11.89 35.00 -18.57
N ARG A 438 -10.83 35.54 -17.98
CA ARG A 438 -10.83 36.83 -17.28
C ARG A 438 -10.78 38.02 -18.25
N THR A 439 -10.08 37.89 -19.37
CA THR A 439 -9.82 38.97 -20.32
C THR A 439 -10.84 39.02 -21.46
N ILE A 440 -11.13 37.85 -22.08
CA ILE A 440 -11.97 37.77 -23.29
C ILE A 440 -13.44 37.53 -22.92
N PHE A 441 -13.69 36.66 -21.94
CA PHE A 441 -15.05 36.27 -21.52
C PHE A 441 -15.47 36.98 -20.22
N LYS A 442 -15.35 38.32 -20.19
CA LYS A 442 -15.69 39.14 -19.01
C LYS A 442 -17.09 38.91 -18.43
N GLU A 443 -18.01 38.36 -19.20
CA GLU A 443 -19.40 38.10 -18.80
C GLU A 443 -19.66 36.64 -18.36
N VAL A 444 -18.70 35.73 -18.51
CA VAL A 444 -18.89 34.36 -18.05
C VAL A 444 -18.61 34.32 -16.55
N PRO A 445 -19.60 34.06 -15.71
CA PRO A 445 -19.40 34.00 -14.27
C PRO A 445 -18.46 32.84 -13.95
N VAL A 446 -17.35 33.12 -13.24
CA VAL A 446 -16.43 32.12 -12.75
C VAL A 446 -17.21 31.15 -11.85
N PRO A 447 -17.28 29.87 -12.16
CA PRO A 447 -18.13 28.90 -11.45
C PRO A 447 -17.86 28.80 -9.96
N LEU A 448 -16.63 29.04 -9.55
CA LEU A 448 -16.15 28.90 -8.17
C LEU A 448 -16.27 30.16 -7.31
N ALA A 449 -16.54 31.32 -7.91
CA ALA A 449 -16.49 32.59 -7.19
C ALA A 449 -17.85 33.13 -6.74
N ARG A 450 -18.95 32.54 -7.16
CA ARG A 450 -20.26 33.04 -6.77
C ARG A 450 -21.28 31.95 -6.52
N HIS A 451 -21.83 32.02 -5.38
CA HIS A 451 -22.99 31.41 -4.75
C HIS A 451 -24.17 30.97 -5.63
N ASN A 452 -24.10 31.03 -6.95
CA ASN A 452 -25.28 31.09 -7.80
C ASN A 452 -25.42 29.97 -8.85
N MET A 453 -24.51 28.96 -8.90
CA MET A 453 -24.73 27.90 -9.89
C MET A 453 -25.94 27.03 -9.59
N VAL A 454 -26.27 26.86 -8.31
CA VAL A 454 -27.47 26.12 -7.89
C VAL A 454 -28.68 27.02 -7.72
N LEU A 455 -28.48 28.32 -7.40
CA LEU A 455 -29.58 29.30 -7.24
C LEU A 455 -30.04 29.91 -8.56
N ARG A 456 -29.28 29.85 -9.66
CA ARG A 456 -29.71 30.36 -10.97
C ARG A 456 -31.03 29.74 -11.47
N PRO A 457 -31.19 28.40 -11.44
CA PRO A 457 -32.48 27.80 -11.79
C PRO A 457 -33.61 28.28 -10.89
N LEU A 458 -33.33 28.48 -9.59
CA LEU A 458 -34.30 28.93 -8.61
C LEU A 458 -34.60 30.42 -8.73
N SER A 459 -33.63 31.26 -9.02
CA SER A 459 -33.83 32.69 -9.27
C SER A 459 -34.56 32.93 -10.59
N HIS A 460 -34.30 32.12 -11.61
CA HIS A 460 -35.01 32.18 -12.88
C HIS A 460 -36.46 31.69 -12.73
N TYR A 461 -36.65 30.63 -11.95
CA TYR A 461 -37.99 30.13 -11.60
C TYR A 461 -38.76 31.14 -10.75
N ALA A 462 -38.12 31.77 -9.78
CA ALA A 462 -38.71 32.78 -8.93
C ALA A 462 -39.14 34.04 -9.75
N LYS A 463 -38.30 34.48 -10.69
CA LYS A 463 -38.59 35.59 -11.59
C LYS A 463 -39.75 35.28 -12.52
N LYS A 464 -39.84 34.05 -13.04
CA LYS A 464 -40.90 33.59 -13.92
C LYS A 464 -42.25 33.42 -13.19
N HIS A 465 -42.22 33.17 -11.87
CA HIS A 465 -43.40 32.94 -11.06
C HIS A 465 -43.69 34.03 -10.01
N GLY A 466 -43.13 35.23 -10.19
CA GLY A 466 -43.42 36.40 -9.35
C GLY A 466 -42.93 36.31 -7.91
N ALA A 467 -41.89 35.55 -7.67
CA ALA A 467 -41.30 35.45 -6.33
C ALA A 467 -40.30 36.57 -6.06
N HIS A 468 -40.36 37.16 -4.87
CA HIS A 468 -39.42 38.18 -4.41
C HIS A 468 -38.36 37.58 -3.47
N PHE A 469 -37.12 38.05 -3.63
CA PHE A 469 -36.04 37.74 -2.69
C PHE A 469 -36.05 38.79 -1.58
N GLU A 470 -36.31 38.38 -0.36
CA GLU A 470 -36.01 39.18 0.82
C GLU A 470 -34.57 38.98 1.27
N ASN A 471 -34.02 39.95 2.00
CA ASN A 471 -32.65 39.90 2.58
C ASN A 471 -32.36 38.69 3.51
N SER A 472 -33.39 37.88 3.77
CA SER A 472 -33.31 36.63 4.56
C SER A 472 -32.89 35.42 3.74
N GLY A 473 -32.75 35.54 2.40
CA GLY A 473 -32.41 34.39 1.53
C GLY A 473 -33.58 33.43 1.25
N LEU A 474 -34.78 33.76 1.66
CA LEU A 474 -35.99 32.97 1.41
C LEU A 474 -36.73 33.44 0.15
N ILE A 475 -37.19 32.48 -0.64
CA ILE A 475 -38.03 32.70 -1.79
C ILE A 475 -39.49 32.61 -1.34
N HIS A 476 -40.19 33.75 -1.30
CA HIS A 476 -41.64 33.79 -1.14
C HIS A 476 -42.32 33.82 -2.51
N VAL A 477 -43.01 32.75 -2.83
CA VAL A 477 -43.89 32.69 -4.01
C VAL A 477 -45.26 33.20 -3.58
N LYS A 478 -45.67 34.36 -4.09
CA LYS A 478 -47.06 34.81 -3.92
C LYS A 478 -48.00 33.84 -4.63
N PRO A 479 -49.06 33.36 -3.98
CA PRO A 479 -50.08 32.60 -4.67
C PRO A 479 -50.69 33.49 -5.76
N ARG A 480 -50.77 32.98 -6.98
CA ARG A 480 -51.42 33.65 -8.12
C ARG A 480 -52.88 33.89 -7.77
N SER A 481 -53.31 35.15 -7.79
CA SER A 481 -54.71 35.46 -7.58
C SER A 481 -55.53 34.96 -8.79
N GLN A 482 -56.80 34.57 -8.56
CA GLN A 482 -57.66 34.05 -9.60
C GLN A 482 -57.92 35.09 -10.73
N THR A 483 -57.63 36.38 -10.51
CA THR A 483 -57.72 37.47 -11.47
C THR A 483 -56.62 37.44 -12.55
N ASP A 484 -55.43 36.90 -12.25
CA ASP A 484 -54.36 36.85 -13.26
C ASP A 484 -54.58 35.76 -14.33
N CYS A 485 -55.42 34.77 -14.06
CA CYS A 485 -55.80 33.73 -15.03
C CYS A 485 -56.83 34.23 -16.07
N ALA A 486 -57.53 35.30 -15.76
CA ALA A 486 -58.57 35.85 -16.67
C ALA A 486 -57.95 36.77 -17.71
N LEU A 487 -56.80 37.40 -17.46
CA LEU A 487 -56.10 38.29 -18.39
C LEU A 487 -55.32 37.53 -19.47
N GLU A 488 -54.75 36.36 -19.14
CA GLU A 488 -54.04 35.50 -20.14
C GLU A 488 -55.02 34.88 -21.18
N LYS A 489 -56.33 34.77 -20.87
CA LYS A 489 -57.34 34.28 -21.81
C LYS A 489 -57.84 35.33 -22.77
N LYS A 490 -57.54 36.64 -22.55
CA LYS A 490 -57.96 37.73 -23.45
C LYS A 490 -56.87 38.17 -24.45
N GLU A 491 -55.60 37.78 -24.23
CA GLU A 491 -54.54 38.13 -25.20
C GLU A 491 -54.24 37.03 -26.21
N GLY A 492 -54.93 35.88 -26.15
CA GLY A 492 -54.76 34.78 -27.07
C GLY A 492 -55.72 34.61 -28.21
N PHE A 493 -56.58 35.62 -28.43
CA PHE A 493 -57.56 35.63 -29.54
C PHE A 493 -57.64 37.02 -30.17
N ASP A 494 -56.61 37.37 -30.92
CA ASP A 494 -56.64 38.36 -32.01
C ASP A 494 -55.30 38.29 -32.72
N ASN A 495 -55.24 37.43 -33.71
CA ASN A 495 -54.40 37.53 -34.90
C ASN A 495 -54.77 36.35 -35.82
N ASP A 496 -55.86 36.58 -36.53
CA ASP A 496 -56.09 36.08 -37.88
C ASP A 496 -56.71 37.21 -38.67
N ASP A 497 -55.85 37.84 -39.47
CA ASP A 497 -56.12 38.32 -40.87
C ASP A 497 -54.75 38.61 -41.50
#